data_4bd883cc342b91fabe9a2b7eb987b68a
#
_entry.id   4bd883cc342b91fabe9a2b7eb987b68a
#
_cell.length_a   1.000
_cell.length_b   1.000
_cell.length_c   1.000
_cell.angle_alpha   90.00
_cell.angle_beta   90.00
_cell.angle_gamma   90.00
#
_symmetry.space_group_name_H-M   'P 1'
#
loop_
_entity.id
_entity.type
_entity.pdbx_description
1 polymer ?
#
loop_
_entity_poly.entity_id
_entity_poly.type
_entity_poly.pdbx_seq_one_letter_code
_entity_poly.pdbx_strand_id
1 'polypeptide(L)'
;MRPALAALLIFVVMAVALFASFALPSIRVYSYSISGKRTVNASGINTININDPAGAVNVEAYNGSEITVSYVSESNVFSPVTPSINASSGALNINVRPQYISFGYSVYINVLVPYTVKPHIFVKLSVGNIMVQMPYSQSVYLVTSTGNIYVNVSELPQATLEAVTGNVELMSAKTYNVYASTVTGDISANIKGPLIGNYVFKDVTGNINVYIPANSSVSFVLLSTNGGIAVSGIPYNSISHQNGIISGTAGTGMASLSETTTTGNVFLRAN
;
A
#
# COMPACT_ATOMS: atom_id res chain seq x y z
N MET A 1 43.80 -40.43 12.00
CA MET A 1 43.93 -40.30 10.51
C MET A 1 45.40 -40.19 10.15
N ARG A 2 45.88 -40.96 9.18
CA ARG A 2 47.27 -40.87 8.72
C ARG A 2 47.50 -39.49 8.09
N PRO A 3 48.57 -38.74 8.40
CA PRO A 3 48.80 -37.39 7.91
C PRO A 3 48.77 -37.26 6.38
N ALA A 4 49.12 -38.32 5.67
CA ALA A 4 49.02 -38.37 4.21
C ALA A 4 47.56 -38.33 3.68
N LEU A 5 46.59 -38.88 4.40
CA LEU A 5 45.18 -38.86 4.02
C LEU A 5 44.58 -37.49 4.23
N ALA A 6 44.97 -36.78 5.28
CA ALA A 6 44.54 -35.42 5.54
C ALA A 6 45.10 -34.42 4.51
N ALA A 7 46.39 -34.59 4.12
CA ALA A 7 46.98 -33.75 3.07
C ALA A 7 46.33 -33.98 1.71
N LEU A 8 45.99 -35.22 1.36
CA LEU A 8 45.28 -35.54 0.12
C LEU A 8 43.87 -34.94 0.09
N LEU A 9 43.15 -34.98 1.22
CA LEU A 9 41.82 -34.41 1.31
C LEU A 9 41.84 -32.88 1.14
N ILE A 10 42.80 -32.20 1.77
CA ILE A 10 42.97 -30.74 1.63
C ILE A 10 43.33 -30.39 0.17
N PHE A 11 44.17 -31.17 -0.49
CA PHE A 11 44.55 -30.93 -1.88
C PHE A 11 43.36 -31.11 -2.83
N VAL A 12 42.52 -32.13 -2.62
CA VAL A 12 41.29 -32.36 -3.41
C VAL A 12 40.28 -31.22 -3.20
N VAL A 13 40.08 -30.77 -1.96
CA VAL A 13 39.15 -29.65 -1.67
C VAL A 13 39.65 -28.34 -2.30
N MET A 14 40.96 -28.06 -2.24
CA MET A 14 41.54 -26.89 -2.90
C MET A 14 41.47 -26.98 -4.43
N ALA A 15 41.69 -28.13 -5.02
CA ALA A 15 41.56 -28.34 -6.46
C ALA A 15 40.14 -28.17 -6.94
N VAL A 16 39.14 -28.67 -6.18
CA VAL A 16 37.70 -28.47 -6.48
C VAL A 16 37.30 -26.99 -6.34
N ALA A 17 37.81 -26.30 -5.32
CA ALA A 17 37.55 -24.86 -5.14
C ALA A 17 38.19 -24.01 -6.26
N LEU A 18 39.39 -24.35 -6.69
CA LEU A 18 40.06 -23.71 -7.83
C LEU A 18 39.34 -24.00 -9.16
N PHE A 19 38.89 -25.22 -9.40
CA PHE A 19 38.10 -25.57 -10.59
C PHE A 19 36.74 -24.86 -10.60
N ALA A 20 36.07 -24.77 -9.43
CA ALA A 20 34.82 -24.04 -9.31
C ALA A 20 34.99 -22.53 -9.60
N SER A 21 36.12 -21.93 -9.20
CA SER A 21 36.39 -20.51 -9.48
C SER A 21 36.72 -20.23 -10.96
N PHE A 22 37.25 -21.23 -11.71
CA PHE A 22 37.51 -21.09 -13.15
C PHE A 22 36.35 -21.57 -14.04
N ALA A 23 35.49 -22.45 -13.54
CA ALA A 23 34.41 -23.06 -14.32
C ALA A 23 33.07 -22.36 -14.17
N LEU A 24 32.90 -21.44 -13.21
CA LEU A 24 31.74 -20.57 -13.16
C LEU A 24 31.94 -19.50 -14.23
N PRO A 25 31.21 -19.56 -15.36
CA PRO A 25 31.17 -18.40 -16.24
C PRO A 25 30.70 -17.25 -15.37
N SER A 26 31.41 -16.12 -15.43
CA SER A 26 30.91 -14.88 -14.84
C SER A 26 29.52 -14.66 -15.41
N ILE A 27 28.48 -14.98 -14.61
CA ILE A 27 27.09 -14.70 -14.97
C ILE A 27 27.02 -13.18 -15.05
N ARG A 28 27.17 -12.65 -16.26
CA ARG A 28 26.91 -11.23 -16.50
C ARG A 28 25.43 -11.06 -16.33
N VAL A 29 25.00 -10.54 -15.17
CA VAL A 29 23.64 -10.09 -14.95
C VAL A 29 23.50 -8.84 -15.84
N TYR A 30 22.83 -9.01 -16.98
CA TYR A 30 22.46 -7.87 -17.80
C TYR A 30 21.25 -7.22 -17.16
N SER A 31 21.38 -5.97 -16.72
CA SER A 31 20.24 -5.16 -16.31
C SER A 31 19.69 -4.44 -17.55
N TYR A 32 18.41 -4.61 -17.80
CA TYR A 32 17.67 -3.85 -18.82
C TYR A 32 16.83 -2.79 -18.13
N SER A 33 16.92 -1.55 -18.61
CA SER A 33 16.01 -0.49 -18.20
C SER A 33 15.33 0.06 -19.44
N ILE A 34 14.01 0.09 -19.41
CA ILE A 34 13.20 0.72 -20.44
C ILE A 34 12.22 1.67 -19.80
N SER A 35 11.92 2.74 -20.49
CA SER A 35 10.89 3.68 -20.09
C SER A 35 9.90 3.91 -21.22
N GLY A 36 8.68 4.25 -20.86
CA GLY A 36 7.66 4.59 -21.83
C GLY A 36 6.66 5.57 -21.27
N LYS A 37 5.94 6.23 -22.19
CA LYS A 37 4.86 7.15 -21.85
C LYS A 37 3.69 6.92 -22.81
N ARG A 38 2.48 6.92 -22.28
CA ARG A 38 1.24 6.86 -23.05
C ARG A 38 0.26 7.89 -22.53
N THR A 39 -0.37 8.61 -23.45
CA THR A 39 -1.42 9.57 -23.13
C THR A 39 -2.76 9.01 -23.57
N VAL A 40 -3.78 9.21 -22.77
CA VAL A 40 -5.14 8.73 -23.00
C VAL A 40 -6.11 9.88 -22.80
N ASN A 41 -7.08 10.02 -23.70
CA ASN A 41 -8.15 10.99 -23.52
C ASN A 41 -8.88 10.70 -22.20
N ALA A 42 -8.96 11.71 -21.33
CA ALA A 42 -9.60 11.58 -20.02
C ALA A 42 -11.14 11.52 -20.09
N SER A 43 -11.72 11.93 -21.22
CA SER A 43 -13.18 11.96 -21.40
C SER A 43 -13.79 10.56 -21.29
N GLY A 44 -14.72 10.43 -20.36
CA GLY A 44 -15.41 9.16 -20.10
C GLY A 44 -14.66 8.14 -19.27
N ILE A 45 -13.39 8.38 -18.90
CA ILE A 45 -12.66 7.51 -17.98
C ILE A 45 -13.14 7.81 -16.56
N ASN A 46 -13.72 6.81 -15.93
CA ASN A 46 -14.18 6.84 -14.53
C ASN A 46 -13.52 5.78 -13.65
N THR A 47 -12.71 4.90 -14.24
CA THR A 47 -12.04 3.81 -13.51
C THR A 47 -10.59 3.69 -13.97
N ILE A 48 -9.68 3.52 -13.01
CA ILE A 48 -8.26 3.27 -13.24
C ILE A 48 -7.91 1.96 -12.54
N ASN A 49 -7.56 0.94 -13.31
CA ASN A 49 -7.16 -0.38 -12.83
C ASN A 49 -5.67 -0.58 -13.08
N ILE A 50 -4.91 -0.86 -12.04
CA ILE A 50 -3.47 -1.12 -12.12
C ILE A 50 -3.18 -2.46 -11.43
N ASN A 51 -2.59 -3.38 -12.18
CA ASN A 51 -2.15 -4.67 -11.66
C ASN A 51 -0.67 -4.86 -12.03
N ASP A 52 0.18 -4.83 -11.02
CA ASP A 52 1.62 -4.96 -11.17
C ASP A 52 2.15 -5.93 -10.08
N PRO A 53 2.73 -7.07 -10.44
CA PRO A 53 3.29 -7.99 -9.45
C PRO A 53 4.49 -7.44 -8.68
N ALA A 54 5.30 -6.56 -9.28
CA ALA A 54 6.49 -6.03 -8.61
C ALA A 54 6.87 -4.63 -9.12
N GLY A 55 6.84 -3.65 -8.23
CA GLY A 55 7.21 -2.29 -8.56
C GLY A 55 6.60 -1.27 -7.61
N ALA A 56 6.39 -0.06 -8.08
CA ALA A 56 5.68 0.97 -7.33
C ALA A 56 4.67 1.68 -8.22
N VAL A 57 3.56 2.08 -7.62
CA VAL A 57 2.49 2.80 -8.31
C VAL A 57 2.27 4.14 -7.64
N ASN A 58 2.32 5.20 -8.44
CA ASN A 58 1.96 6.55 -8.04
C ASN A 58 0.80 7.04 -8.91
N VAL A 59 -0.27 7.54 -8.29
CA VAL A 59 -1.41 8.18 -8.95
C VAL A 59 -1.55 9.58 -8.41
N GLU A 60 -1.33 10.56 -9.27
CA GLU A 60 -1.34 11.98 -8.90
C GLU A 60 -2.32 12.77 -9.77
N ALA A 61 -2.96 13.75 -9.15
CA ALA A 61 -3.73 14.72 -9.91
C ALA A 61 -2.85 15.85 -10.45
N TYR A 62 -3.17 16.32 -11.66
CA TYR A 62 -2.44 17.40 -12.30
C TYR A 62 -3.36 18.32 -13.10
N ASN A 63 -2.83 19.49 -13.46
CA ASN A 63 -3.54 20.45 -14.31
C ASN A 63 -3.33 20.10 -15.78
N GLY A 64 -4.19 19.27 -16.34
CA GLY A 64 -4.15 18.84 -17.72
C GLY A 64 -5.52 18.37 -18.24
N SER A 65 -5.56 17.89 -19.48
CA SER A 65 -6.79 17.41 -20.14
C SER A 65 -6.78 15.92 -20.45
N GLU A 66 -5.62 15.28 -20.35
CA GLU A 66 -5.43 13.87 -20.73
C GLU A 66 -4.82 13.09 -19.56
N ILE A 67 -5.17 11.82 -19.41
CA ILE A 67 -4.48 10.94 -18.46
C ILE A 67 -3.14 10.54 -19.08
N THR A 68 -2.06 10.77 -18.34
CA THR A 68 -0.71 10.37 -18.76
C THR A 68 -0.23 9.21 -17.90
N VAL A 69 0.15 8.12 -18.53
CA VAL A 69 0.80 6.97 -17.89
C VAL A 69 2.25 6.95 -18.32
N SER A 70 3.17 7.08 -17.39
CA SER A 70 4.60 6.87 -17.61
C SER A 70 5.09 5.70 -16.78
N TYR A 71 6.08 4.98 -17.28
CA TYR A 71 6.66 3.87 -16.58
C TYR A 71 8.17 3.77 -16.79
N VAL A 72 8.86 3.23 -15.81
CA VAL A 72 10.25 2.77 -15.88
C VAL A 72 10.25 1.31 -15.44
N SER A 73 10.75 0.44 -16.30
CA SER A 73 10.89 -0.98 -16.00
C SER A 73 12.36 -1.34 -15.95
N GLU A 74 12.74 -1.93 -14.84
CA GLU A 74 14.09 -2.48 -14.63
C GLU A 74 13.98 -4.00 -14.52
N SER A 75 14.86 -4.73 -15.21
CA SER A 75 14.80 -6.18 -15.26
C SER A 75 16.19 -6.77 -15.43
N ASN A 76 16.45 -7.84 -14.68
CA ASN A 76 17.66 -8.66 -14.77
C ASN A 76 17.46 -9.91 -15.66
N VAL A 77 16.42 -9.92 -16.48
CA VAL A 77 16.08 -11.03 -17.39
C VAL A 77 16.34 -10.68 -18.85
N PHE A 78 16.34 -11.71 -19.69
CA PHE A 78 16.62 -11.60 -21.14
C PHE A 78 15.62 -10.72 -21.92
N SER A 79 14.51 -10.30 -21.31
CA SER A 79 13.50 -9.50 -21.97
C SER A 79 12.95 -8.42 -21.03
N PRO A 80 12.82 -7.17 -21.48
CA PRO A 80 12.23 -6.11 -20.70
C PRO A 80 10.74 -6.39 -20.45
N VAL A 81 10.26 -6.06 -19.26
CA VAL A 81 8.86 -6.17 -18.88
C VAL A 81 8.16 -4.84 -19.17
N THR A 82 7.24 -4.82 -20.12
CA THR A 82 6.47 -3.61 -20.45
C THR A 82 5.04 -3.73 -19.97
N PRO A 83 4.47 -2.68 -19.33
CA PRO A 83 3.05 -2.67 -19.01
C PRO A 83 2.19 -2.60 -20.27
N SER A 84 1.12 -3.40 -20.30
CA SER A 84 0.04 -3.22 -21.27
C SER A 84 -0.90 -2.12 -20.76
N ILE A 85 -1.03 -1.05 -21.52
CA ILE A 85 -1.87 0.10 -21.18
C ILE A 85 -3.01 0.16 -22.20
N ASN A 86 -4.26 0.02 -21.74
CA ASN A 86 -5.43 0.02 -22.61
C ASN A 86 -6.58 0.82 -21.96
N ALA A 87 -7.21 1.66 -22.78
CA ALA A 87 -8.40 2.42 -22.38
C ALA A 87 -9.60 1.92 -23.18
N SER A 88 -10.62 1.42 -22.49
CA SER A 88 -11.85 0.93 -23.10
C SER A 88 -13.00 0.97 -22.09
N SER A 89 -14.21 1.19 -22.59
CA SER A 89 -15.44 1.12 -21.78
C SER A 89 -15.41 1.93 -20.49
N GLY A 90 -14.80 3.13 -20.53
CA GLY A 90 -14.70 4.01 -19.36
C GLY A 90 -13.60 3.63 -18.36
N ALA A 91 -12.80 2.61 -18.64
CA ALA A 91 -11.72 2.16 -17.78
C ALA A 91 -10.35 2.31 -18.44
N LEU A 92 -9.37 2.79 -17.70
CA LEU A 92 -7.96 2.69 -18.01
C LEU A 92 -7.38 1.48 -17.29
N ASN A 93 -6.91 0.49 -18.06
CA ASN A 93 -6.34 -0.74 -17.55
C ASN A 93 -4.83 -0.77 -17.80
N ILE A 94 -4.05 -0.90 -16.75
CA ILE A 94 -2.59 -0.98 -16.76
C ILE A 94 -2.21 -2.33 -16.14
N ASN A 95 -1.68 -3.24 -16.96
CA ASN A 95 -1.34 -4.58 -16.51
C ASN A 95 0.13 -4.89 -16.82
N VAL A 96 0.87 -5.28 -15.81
CA VAL A 96 2.22 -5.80 -15.93
C VAL A 96 2.16 -7.32 -15.88
N ARG A 97 2.59 -7.97 -16.94
CA ARG A 97 2.66 -9.43 -17.05
C ARG A 97 4.03 -9.84 -17.56
N PRO A 98 4.92 -10.36 -16.71
CA PRO A 98 6.17 -10.93 -17.19
C PRO A 98 5.88 -12.15 -18.07
N GLN A 99 6.51 -12.20 -19.25
CA GLN A 99 6.29 -13.30 -20.21
C GLN A 99 6.94 -14.64 -19.78
N TYR A 100 7.90 -14.57 -18.88
CA TYR A 100 8.62 -15.73 -18.33
C TYR A 100 8.66 -15.64 -16.81
N ILE A 101 9.03 -16.73 -16.14
CA ILE A 101 9.34 -16.73 -14.70
C ILE A 101 10.57 -15.84 -14.50
N SER A 102 10.32 -14.56 -14.28
CA SER A 102 11.33 -13.51 -14.20
C SER A 102 11.65 -13.26 -12.74
N PHE A 103 12.79 -13.72 -12.30
CA PHE A 103 13.34 -13.28 -11.02
C PHE A 103 14.03 -11.93 -11.22
N GLY A 104 13.61 -10.91 -10.47
CA GLY A 104 14.28 -9.61 -10.42
C GLY A 104 13.87 -8.63 -11.52
N TYR A 105 12.59 -8.32 -11.61
CA TYR A 105 12.09 -7.13 -12.32
C TYR A 105 11.34 -6.19 -11.36
N SER A 106 11.29 -4.93 -11.73
CA SER A 106 10.50 -3.90 -11.06
C SER A 106 9.96 -2.92 -12.10
N VAL A 107 8.68 -2.57 -11.98
CA VAL A 107 8.05 -1.59 -12.86
C VAL A 107 7.49 -0.44 -12.04
N TYR A 108 8.04 0.76 -12.20
CA TYR A 108 7.52 1.98 -11.60
C TYR A 108 6.49 2.59 -12.53
N ILE A 109 5.25 2.71 -12.07
CA ILE A 109 4.14 3.29 -12.85
C ILE A 109 3.74 4.62 -12.21
N ASN A 110 3.76 5.68 -13.00
CA ASN A 110 3.22 6.99 -12.59
C ASN A 110 2.04 7.35 -13.50
N VAL A 111 0.89 7.63 -12.89
CA VAL A 111 -0.35 8.00 -13.56
C VAL A 111 -0.73 9.41 -13.16
N LEU A 112 -0.66 10.34 -14.10
CA LEU A 112 -1.12 11.72 -13.93
C LEU A 112 -2.56 11.81 -14.41
N VAL A 113 -3.46 12.21 -13.51
CA VAL A 113 -4.90 12.29 -13.73
C VAL A 113 -5.35 13.75 -13.71
N PRO A 114 -6.09 14.26 -14.72
CA PRO A 114 -6.62 15.61 -14.67
C PRO A 114 -7.49 15.86 -13.44
N TYR A 115 -7.41 17.04 -12.83
CA TYR A 115 -8.26 17.43 -11.69
C TYR A 115 -9.77 17.29 -11.95
N THR A 116 -10.17 17.32 -13.21
CA THR A 116 -11.58 17.17 -13.63
C THR A 116 -12.10 15.74 -13.55
N VAL A 117 -11.21 14.76 -13.51
CA VAL A 117 -11.55 13.34 -13.45
C VAL A 117 -11.69 12.91 -12.00
N LYS A 118 -12.78 12.21 -11.69
CA LYS A 118 -13.10 11.69 -10.36
C LYS A 118 -13.18 10.17 -10.42
N PRO A 119 -12.04 9.48 -10.47
CA PRO A 119 -12.01 8.05 -10.78
C PRO A 119 -12.33 7.18 -9.56
N HIS A 120 -12.73 5.94 -9.85
CA HIS A 120 -12.48 4.79 -8.99
C HIS A 120 -11.08 4.28 -9.26
N ILE A 121 -10.27 4.10 -8.23
CA ILE A 121 -8.88 3.65 -8.37
C ILE A 121 -8.73 2.26 -7.74
N PHE A 122 -8.30 1.29 -8.55
CA PHE A 122 -8.01 -0.08 -8.13
C PHE A 122 -6.54 -0.36 -8.41
N VAL A 123 -5.76 -0.61 -7.37
CA VAL A 123 -4.34 -0.98 -7.50
C VAL A 123 -4.09 -2.27 -6.73
N LYS A 124 -3.49 -3.23 -7.41
CA LYS A 124 -3.04 -4.49 -6.81
C LYS A 124 -1.57 -4.73 -7.12
N LEU A 125 -0.76 -4.78 -6.06
CA LEU A 125 0.65 -5.17 -6.12
C LEU A 125 0.88 -6.47 -5.33
N SER A 126 1.93 -7.23 -5.69
CA SER A 126 2.47 -8.23 -4.77
C SER A 126 3.60 -7.64 -3.95
N VAL A 127 4.53 -6.91 -4.58
CA VAL A 127 5.64 -6.25 -3.89
C VAL A 127 5.77 -4.83 -4.41
N GLY A 128 5.67 -3.85 -3.51
CA GLY A 128 5.91 -2.44 -3.82
C GLY A 128 4.95 -1.49 -3.11
N ASN A 129 5.28 -0.22 -3.21
CA ASN A 129 4.52 0.84 -2.56
C ASN A 129 3.43 1.39 -3.49
N ILE A 130 2.32 1.79 -2.89
CA ILE A 130 1.21 2.44 -3.58
C ILE A 130 1.05 3.84 -2.99
N MET A 131 1.05 4.86 -3.85
CA MET A 131 0.78 6.24 -3.48
C MET A 131 -0.37 6.79 -4.31
N VAL A 132 -1.34 7.43 -3.67
CA VAL A 132 -2.45 8.13 -4.32
C VAL A 132 -2.59 9.53 -3.74
N GLN A 133 -2.39 10.55 -4.58
CA GLN A 133 -2.45 11.96 -4.19
C GLN A 133 -3.38 12.72 -5.11
N MET A 134 -4.58 13.04 -4.65
CA MET A 134 -5.62 13.70 -5.45
C MET A 134 -6.52 14.59 -4.60
N PRO A 135 -7.11 15.65 -5.17
CA PRO A 135 -8.15 16.39 -4.47
C PRO A 135 -9.44 15.58 -4.31
N TYR A 136 -9.74 14.66 -5.25
CA TYR A 136 -10.95 13.87 -5.24
C TYR A 136 -10.74 12.49 -5.89
N SER A 137 -11.30 11.44 -5.27
CA SER A 137 -11.51 10.12 -5.87
C SER A 137 -12.85 9.56 -5.38
N GLN A 138 -13.61 8.87 -6.24
CA GLN A 138 -14.88 8.27 -5.82
C GLN A 138 -14.65 7.10 -4.86
N SER A 139 -13.63 6.30 -5.13
CA SER A 139 -13.18 5.25 -4.23
C SER A 139 -11.74 4.87 -4.54
N VAL A 140 -11.05 4.36 -3.52
CA VAL A 140 -9.78 3.67 -3.69
C VAL A 140 -9.89 2.25 -3.13
N TYR A 141 -9.37 1.28 -3.87
CA TYR A 141 -9.15 -0.10 -3.47
C TYR A 141 -7.69 -0.44 -3.75
N LEU A 142 -6.88 -0.44 -2.70
CA LEU A 142 -5.42 -0.57 -2.80
C LEU A 142 -4.97 -1.77 -2.00
N VAL A 143 -4.28 -2.71 -2.65
CA VAL A 143 -3.81 -3.95 -2.03
C VAL A 143 -2.34 -4.18 -2.37
N THR A 144 -1.54 -4.46 -1.36
CA THR A 144 -0.15 -4.93 -1.54
C THR A 144 0.18 -6.06 -0.55
N SER A 145 0.95 -7.05 -0.99
CA SER A 145 1.43 -8.06 -0.04
C SER A 145 2.64 -7.55 0.75
N THR A 146 3.57 -6.86 0.09
CA THR A 146 4.75 -6.27 0.75
C THR A 146 4.99 -4.86 0.22
N GLY A 147 4.81 -3.87 1.06
CA GLY A 147 4.99 -2.46 0.72
C GLY A 147 4.03 -1.57 1.49
N ASN A 148 4.24 -0.28 1.39
CA ASN A 148 3.43 0.72 2.08
C ASN A 148 2.33 1.25 1.16
N ILE A 149 1.21 1.62 1.77
CA ILE A 149 0.09 2.31 1.11
C ILE A 149 0.01 3.71 1.69
N TYR A 150 0.09 4.71 0.83
CA TYR A 150 -0.08 6.11 1.19
C TYR A 150 -1.21 6.73 0.37
N VAL A 151 -2.21 7.27 1.05
CA VAL A 151 -3.38 7.93 0.44
C VAL A 151 -3.53 9.33 1.00
N ASN A 152 -3.45 10.32 0.14
CA ASN A 152 -3.76 11.72 0.46
C ASN A 152 -4.81 12.22 -0.54
N VAL A 153 -6.07 12.07 -0.16
CA VAL A 153 -7.22 12.45 -1.00
C VAL A 153 -8.17 13.31 -0.18
N SER A 154 -8.36 14.56 -0.59
CA SER A 154 -9.16 15.50 0.20
C SER A 154 -10.62 15.05 0.32
N GLU A 155 -11.24 14.57 -0.75
CA GLU A 155 -12.59 14.00 -0.73
C GLU A 155 -12.57 12.57 -1.28
N LEU A 156 -12.82 11.60 -0.40
CA LEU A 156 -12.72 10.16 -0.66
C LEU A 156 -13.89 9.42 0.01
N PRO A 157 -15.04 9.27 -0.66
CA PRO A 157 -16.22 8.62 -0.08
C PRO A 157 -15.95 7.19 0.43
N GLN A 158 -15.11 6.42 -0.25
CA GLN A 158 -14.83 5.04 0.13
C GLN A 158 -13.34 4.70 -0.04
N ALA A 159 -12.76 4.13 1.01
CA ALA A 159 -11.39 3.63 1.00
C ALA A 159 -11.32 2.17 1.49
N THR A 160 -10.64 1.32 0.74
CA THR A 160 -10.22 -0.02 1.15
C THR A 160 -8.72 -0.13 0.93
N LEU A 161 -7.96 -0.28 2.01
CA LEU A 161 -6.51 -0.25 2.03
C LEU A 161 -6.00 -1.51 2.74
N GLU A 162 -5.31 -2.39 2.03
CA GLU A 162 -4.88 -3.68 2.58
C GLU A 162 -3.40 -3.93 2.29
N ALA A 163 -2.61 -4.08 3.33
CA ALA A 163 -1.23 -4.53 3.26
C ALA A 163 -1.05 -5.83 4.07
N VAL A 164 -0.20 -6.74 3.63
CA VAL A 164 0.19 -7.85 4.51
C VAL A 164 1.41 -7.44 5.34
N THR A 165 2.42 -6.90 4.68
CA THR A 165 3.61 -6.35 5.37
C THR A 165 3.88 -4.95 4.85
N GLY A 166 3.72 -3.96 5.72
CA GLY A 166 3.91 -2.55 5.42
C GLY A 166 2.93 -1.64 6.14
N ASN A 167 3.21 -0.37 6.11
CA ASN A 167 2.38 0.63 6.77
C ASN A 167 1.25 1.12 5.85
N VAL A 168 0.13 1.46 6.47
CA VAL A 168 -1.01 2.08 5.79
C VAL A 168 -1.21 3.48 6.34
N GLU A 169 -1.12 4.48 5.48
CA GLU A 169 -1.34 5.89 5.84
C GLU A 169 -2.47 6.49 5.01
N LEU A 170 -3.46 7.05 5.69
CA LEU A 170 -4.61 7.73 5.09
C LEU A 170 -4.70 9.17 5.60
N MET A 171 -4.70 10.12 4.70
CA MET A 171 -5.06 11.52 4.96
C MET A 171 -6.25 11.92 4.11
N SER A 172 -7.35 12.35 4.74
CA SER A 172 -8.54 12.82 4.04
C SER A 172 -9.26 13.93 4.80
N ALA A 173 -9.74 14.92 4.08
CA ALA A 173 -10.60 15.94 4.68
C ALA A 173 -12.06 15.47 4.77
N LYS A 174 -12.51 14.61 3.86
CA LYS A 174 -13.89 14.13 3.83
C LYS A 174 -13.94 12.69 3.33
N THR A 175 -14.32 11.77 4.22
CA THR A 175 -14.49 10.34 3.90
C THR A 175 -15.67 9.78 4.69
N TYR A 176 -16.30 8.71 4.18
CA TYR A 176 -17.51 8.15 4.80
C TYR A 176 -17.35 6.68 5.20
N ASN A 177 -16.64 5.89 4.40
CA ASN A 177 -16.40 4.49 4.68
C ASN A 177 -14.93 4.17 4.46
N VAL A 178 -14.26 3.75 5.52
CA VAL A 178 -12.84 3.38 5.51
C VAL A 178 -12.68 1.97 6.06
N TYR A 179 -12.03 1.14 5.30
CA TYR A 179 -11.47 -0.11 5.77
C TYR A 179 -9.97 -0.08 5.51
N ALA A 180 -9.17 -0.15 6.57
CA ALA A 180 -7.72 -0.24 6.46
C ALA A 180 -7.22 -1.42 7.28
N SER A 181 -6.38 -2.27 6.69
CA SER A 181 -5.82 -3.42 7.38
C SER A 181 -4.37 -3.68 7.02
N THR A 182 -3.62 -4.16 8.02
CA THR A 182 -2.28 -4.73 7.83
C THR A 182 -2.11 -5.96 8.73
N VAL A 183 -1.19 -6.84 8.40
CA VAL A 183 -0.81 -7.94 9.30
C VAL A 183 0.44 -7.58 10.08
N THR A 184 1.39 -6.92 9.44
CA THR A 184 2.62 -6.44 10.09
C THR A 184 2.96 -5.05 9.57
N GLY A 185 2.81 -4.05 10.42
CA GLY A 185 3.06 -2.64 10.14
C GLY A 185 2.11 -1.74 10.91
N ASP A 186 2.26 -0.45 10.79
CA ASP A 186 1.42 0.51 11.49
C ASP A 186 0.30 1.03 10.57
N ILE A 187 -0.85 1.35 11.16
CA ILE A 187 -1.93 2.08 10.49
C ILE A 187 -2.00 3.49 11.07
N SER A 188 -1.96 4.49 10.21
CA SER A 188 -2.15 5.90 10.58
C SER A 188 -3.25 6.51 9.72
N ALA A 189 -4.30 7.02 10.34
CA ALA A 189 -5.40 7.70 9.63
C ALA A 189 -5.61 9.10 10.21
N ASN A 190 -5.58 10.11 9.34
CA ASN A 190 -5.85 11.50 9.71
C ASN A 190 -7.07 12.01 8.93
N ILE A 191 -8.22 12.07 9.60
CA ILE A 191 -9.48 12.49 9.03
C ILE A 191 -9.81 13.90 9.57
N LYS A 192 -9.77 14.88 8.69
CA LYS A 192 -9.92 16.31 9.08
C LYS A 192 -11.34 16.83 9.11
N GLY A 193 -12.26 16.14 8.45
CA GLY A 193 -13.67 16.55 8.39
C GLY A 193 -14.58 15.74 9.31
N PRO A 194 -15.87 16.11 9.38
CA PRO A 194 -16.82 15.41 10.24
C PRO A 194 -16.95 13.93 9.83
N LEU A 195 -16.96 13.07 10.83
CA LEU A 195 -17.13 11.63 10.63
C LEU A 195 -18.58 11.31 10.31
N ILE A 196 -18.78 10.55 9.22
CA ILE A 196 -20.07 10.01 8.82
C ILE A 196 -19.84 8.61 8.26
N GLY A 197 -20.60 7.60 8.70
CA GLY A 197 -20.48 6.23 8.20
C GLY A 197 -19.55 5.35 9.03
N ASN A 198 -18.81 4.42 8.38
CA ASN A 198 -18.10 3.38 9.08
C ASN A 198 -16.59 3.44 8.84
N TYR A 199 -15.85 3.35 9.93
CA TYR A 199 -14.38 3.39 9.94
C TYR A 199 -13.87 2.14 10.65
N VAL A 200 -13.14 1.29 9.95
CA VAL A 200 -12.61 0.03 10.47
C VAL A 200 -11.11 -0.04 10.20
N PHE A 201 -10.34 -0.13 11.28
CA PHE A 201 -8.89 -0.26 11.25
C PHE A 201 -8.51 -1.55 11.94
N LYS A 202 -7.78 -2.44 11.23
CA LYS A 202 -7.39 -3.75 11.74
C LYS A 202 -5.90 -4.00 11.53
N ASP A 203 -5.25 -4.40 12.59
CA ASP A 203 -3.86 -4.84 12.55
C ASP A 203 -3.69 -6.14 13.34
N VAL A 204 -2.63 -6.89 13.05
CA VAL A 204 -2.22 -8.02 13.88
C VAL A 204 -1.00 -7.64 14.71
N THR A 205 0.01 -7.03 14.09
CA THR A 205 1.26 -6.64 14.78
C THR A 205 1.71 -5.26 14.33
N GLY A 206 1.41 -4.26 15.15
CA GLY A 206 1.73 -2.84 14.94
C GLY A 206 0.77 -1.93 15.68
N ASN A 207 0.93 -0.64 15.50
CA ASN A 207 0.13 0.35 16.18
C ASN A 207 -0.94 0.93 15.24
N ILE A 208 -2.10 1.24 15.80
CA ILE A 208 -3.16 1.97 15.10
C ILE A 208 -3.26 3.36 15.70
N ASN A 209 -3.09 4.38 14.86
CA ASN A 209 -3.20 5.78 15.24
C ASN A 209 -4.26 6.47 14.38
N VAL A 210 -5.40 6.81 14.97
CA VAL A 210 -6.47 7.51 14.26
C VAL A 210 -6.66 8.91 14.85
N TYR A 211 -6.61 9.91 13.98
CA TYR A 211 -6.83 11.31 14.30
C TYR A 211 -8.14 11.78 13.67
N ILE A 212 -9.01 12.34 14.49
CA ILE A 212 -10.35 12.83 14.10
C ILE A 212 -10.58 14.22 14.69
N PRO A 213 -11.50 15.04 14.14
CA PRO A 213 -11.85 16.32 14.75
C PRO A 213 -12.37 16.15 16.18
N ALA A 214 -11.96 17.05 17.08
CA ALA A 214 -12.37 17.02 18.49
C ALA A 214 -13.91 17.08 18.67
N ASN A 215 -14.63 17.69 17.74
CA ASN A 215 -16.09 17.81 17.74
C ASN A 215 -16.80 16.67 16.98
N SER A 216 -16.13 15.56 16.73
CA SER A 216 -16.70 14.41 16.03
C SER A 216 -17.86 13.79 16.79
N SER A 217 -18.90 13.37 16.04
CA SER A 217 -20.01 12.58 16.54
C SER A 217 -19.80 11.11 16.16
N VAL A 218 -19.23 10.33 17.10
CA VAL A 218 -18.76 8.96 16.83
C VAL A 218 -19.01 8.01 17.98
N SER A 219 -19.48 6.81 17.67
CA SER A 219 -19.42 5.66 18.57
C SER A 219 -18.17 4.86 18.24
N PHE A 220 -17.32 4.58 19.23
CA PHE A 220 -16.04 3.91 18.99
C PHE A 220 -15.86 2.66 19.86
N VAL A 221 -15.15 1.68 19.29
CA VAL A 221 -14.68 0.47 19.97
C VAL A 221 -13.21 0.25 19.62
N LEU A 222 -12.37 0.27 20.63
CA LEU A 222 -10.92 0.14 20.53
C LEU A 222 -10.50 -1.14 21.26
N LEU A 223 -9.76 -2.01 20.60
CA LEU A 223 -9.29 -3.28 21.15
C LEU A 223 -7.79 -3.45 20.92
N SER A 224 -7.06 -3.74 21.97
CA SER A 224 -5.70 -4.28 21.91
C SER A 224 -5.59 -5.49 22.84
N THR A 225 -5.18 -6.64 22.28
CA THR A 225 -4.98 -7.84 23.10
C THR A 225 -3.69 -7.76 23.92
N ASN A 226 -2.60 -7.29 23.28
CA ASN A 226 -1.28 -7.14 23.91
C ASN A 226 -0.73 -5.74 23.61
N GLY A 227 -1.19 -4.75 24.35
CA GLY A 227 -0.75 -3.35 24.20
C GLY A 227 -1.63 -2.37 24.95
N GLY A 228 -1.32 -1.10 24.80
CA GLY A 228 -2.05 0.00 25.39
C GLY A 228 -3.15 0.54 24.49
N ILE A 229 -4.19 1.08 25.10
CA ILE A 229 -5.26 1.82 24.39
C ILE A 229 -5.38 3.20 25.03
N ALA A 230 -5.46 4.24 24.20
CA ALA A 230 -5.68 5.59 24.68
C ALA A 230 -6.64 6.39 23.79
N VAL A 231 -7.53 7.13 24.44
CA VAL A 231 -8.38 8.14 23.82
C VAL A 231 -7.99 9.51 24.37
N SER A 232 -7.69 10.48 23.51
CA SER A 232 -7.23 11.79 23.94
C SER A 232 -7.79 12.95 23.10
N GLY A 233 -8.13 14.04 23.76
CA GLY A 233 -8.61 15.28 23.11
C GLY A 233 -10.02 15.21 22.55
N ILE A 234 -10.75 14.11 22.70
CA ILE A 234 -12.10 13.91 22.22
C ILE A 234 -13.06 13.97 23.43
N PRO A 235 -13.97 14.94 23.51
CA PRO A 235 -14.97 14.98 24.56
C PRO A 235 -16.00 13.85 24.33
N TYR A 236 -16.03 12.88 25.22
CA TYR A 236 -16.98 11.76 25.16
C TYR A 236 -18.09 11.90 26.21
N ASN A 237 -19.28 11.45 25.84
CA ASN A 237 -20.46 11.45 26.72
C ASN A 237 -20.47 10.20 27.61
N SER A 238 -19.94 9.10 27.09
CA SER A 238 -19.80 7.83 27.80
C SER A 238 -18.50 7.13 27.39
N ILE A 239 -17.88 6.45 28.34
CA ILE A 239 -16.71 5.61 28.10
C ILE A 239 -16.75 4.41 29.05
N SER A 240 -16.41 3.25 28.54
CA SER A 240 -16.27 1.99 29.29
C SER A 240 -14.93 1.38 29.04
N HIS A 241 -14.29 0.86 30.09
CA HIS A 241 -13.03 0.15 30.05
C HIS A 241 -13.26 -1.27 30.57
N GLN A 242 -13.09 -2.27 29.72
CA GLN A 242 -13.30 -3.66 30.12
C GLN A 242 -12.39 -4.60 29.33
N ASN A 243 -11.57 -5.39 30.01
CA ASN A 243 -10.79 -6.49 29.43
C ASN A 243 -10.00 -6.16 28.15
N GLY A 244 -9.23 -5.05 28.15
CA GLY A 244 -8.46 -4.64 26.98
C GLY A 244 -9.30 -4.01 25.85
N ILE A 245 -10.52 -3.58 26.18
CA ILE A 245 -11.43 -2.87 25.29
C ILE A 245 -11.75 -1.51 25.88
N ILE A 246 -11.68 -0.47 25.07
CA ILE A 246 -12.26 0.84 25.37
C ILE A 246 -13.38 1.09 24.38
N SER A 247 -14.58 1.31 24.88
CA SER A 247 -15.71 1.72 24.05
C SER A 247 -16.35 2.99 24.57
N GLY A 248 -16.89 3.80 23.69
CA GLY A 248 -17.47 5.07 24.08
C GLY A 248 -18.25 5.75 22.98
N THR A 249 -18.87 6.87 23.34
CA THR A 249 -19.64 7.72 22.42
C THR A 249 -19.27 9.16 22.65
N ALA A 250 -18.91 9.85 21.57
CA ALA A 250 -18.74 11.29 21.51
C ALA A 250 -19.87 11.89 20.64
N GLY A 251 -20.40 13.04 21.05
CA GLY A 251 -21.53 13.67 20.40
C GLY A 251 -22.76 12.75 20.38
N THR A 252 -23.45 12.65 19.25
CA THR A 252 -24.64 11.80 19.06
C THR A 252 -24.33 10.39 18.56
N GLY A 253 -23.05 10.08 18.32
CA GLY A 253 -22.63 8.76 17.82
C GLY A 253 -23.04 8.45 16.38
N MET A 254 -23.06 9.46 15.51
CA MET A 254 -23.51 9.29 14.10
C MET A 254 -22.61 8.39 13.25
N ALA A 255 -21.32 8.41 13.52
CA ALA A 255 -20.35 7.53 12.86
C ALA A 255 -20.01 6.33 13.75
N SER A 256 -19.55 5.24 13.13
CA SER A 256 -19.01 4.08 13.82
C SER A 256 -17.51 3.98 13.54
N LEU A 257 -16.69 3.79 14.58
CA LEU A 257 -15.25 3.63 14.48
C LEU A 257 -14.81 2.42 15.28
N SER A 258 -14.07 1.52 14.63
CA SER A 258 -13.51 0.32 15.24
C SER A 258 -12.02 0.23 14.94
N GLU A 259 -11.22 0.11 15.97
CA GLU A 259 -9.79 -0.14 15.88
C GLU A 259 -9.45 -1.43 16.63
N THR A 260 -8.75 -2.34 15.99
CA THR A 260 -8.41 -3.64 16.57
C THR A 260 -6.99 -4.05 16.21
N THR A 261 -6.16 -4.29 17.23
CA THR A 261 -4.84 -4.93 17.06
C THR A 261 -4.67 -6.11 18.02
N THR A 262 -3.88 -7.10 17.62
CA THR A 262 -3.51 -8.19 18.52
C THR A 262 -2.29 -7.82 19.35
N THR A 263 -1.25 -7.26 18.72
CA THR A 263 -0.01 -6.85 19.39
C THR A 263 0.38 -5.45 18.95
N GLY A 264 0.27 -4.49 19.85
CA GLY A 264 0.54 -3.08 19.60
C GLY A 264 -0.43 -2.17 20.31
N ASN A 265 -0.27 -0.89 20.12
CA ASN A 265 -1.08 0.14 20.79
C ASN A 265 -2.16 0.68 19.84
N VAL A 266 -3.26 1.10 20.42
CA VAL A 266 -4.39 1.73 19.73
C VAL A 266 -4.60 3.12 20.29
N PHE A 267 -4.60 4.13 19.41
CA PHE A 267 -4.71 5.53 19.80
C PHE A 267 -5.77 6.26 18.97
N LEU A 268 -6.84 6.68 19.61
CA LEU A 268 -7.84 7.59 19.05
C LEU A 268 -7.61 9.00 19.61
N ARG A 269 -7.30 9.96 18.73
CA ARG A 269 -6.87 11.30 19.13
C ARG A 269 -7.65 12.40 18.38
N ALA A 270 -7.80 13.55 19.02
CA ALA A 270 -8.23 14.75 18.32
C ALA A 270 -7.07 15.32 17.48
N ASN A 271 -7.43 15.83 16.25
CA ASN A 271 -6.52 16.59 15.39
C ASN A 271 -6.29 17.98 15.98
#